data_1d2eff54e72c21b3cecfc98a1ef21e4f
#
_entry.id   1d2eff54e72c21b3cecfc98a1ef21e4f
#
_cell.length_a   1.000
_cell.length_b   1.000
_cell.length_c   1.000
_cell.angle_alpha   90.00
_cell.angle_beta   90.00
_cell.angle_gamma   90.00
#
_symmetry.space_group_name_H-M   'P 1'
#
loop_
_entity.id
_entity.type
_entity.pdbx_description
1 polymer ?
#
loop_
_entity_poly.entity_id
_entity_poly.type
_entity_poly.pdbx_seq_one_letter_code
_entity_poly.pdbx_strand_id
1 'polypeptide(L)'
;MLEGILIGLTTAFTGTNLLMVIGGCLIGTFIGMLPGLGPMSIIAIMIPVAISIGDPSAALILLAGVYYGAIFGGSTSSILINAPGVASTVATSFDGYPLARQGKAGKALTVAAIASFCGGTIGAILLMIFAPMLASVALLFHSAEYFALMVVGLSAIAAFAGTGQVGKALLMTLLGLIMATVGEGALFNAPRFTMGIMDLQSGFGFITLAMAMFALPEALYLVLDPARSSNEAGGEIKELRITKNEAKQIAPVVGRQSIQGFLIGVLPGAGATIASFLGYAVERNIASKEDQEQFGQGSVKGLAAPEAANNAAATGSFVPLLTLGIPGSGTTAILLGALIALNVTPGPRLMIDEPEVFWAVIVSMYIGNLVLLILNLPLIPYIAKILAVPRTFLIPFILFFTLMGAYIGQNNATELLILVGFGLCATILRFADYPLAPLLIGFILGQMLEDNFSRSMQLEGGIGFILERPMTMGLLAFAVLLVVLPSYRARRARIRAQGVAGGD
;
A
#
# COMPACT_ATOMS: atom_id res chain seq x y z
N MET A 1 26.07 1.31 8.00
CA MET A 1 25.42 1.74 6.74
C MET A 1 26.13 1.22 5.51
N LEU A 2 27.45 1.49 5.30
CA LEU A 2 28.16 1.01 4.09
C LEU A 2 28.18 -0.53 4.02
N GLU A 3 28.45 -1.19 5.12
CA GLU A 3 28.41 -2.66 5.23
C GLU A 3 27.01 -3.21 4.89
N GLY A 4 25.96 -2.59 5.41
CA GLY A 4 24.59 -2.98 5.08
C GLY A 4 24.26 -2.82 3.59
N ILE A 5 24.72 -1.73 2.95
CA ILE A 5 24.55 -1.54 1.50
C ILE A 5 25.28 -2.64 0.72
N LEU A 6 26.48 -3.05 1.15
CA LEU A 6 27.21 -4.16 0.54
C LEU A 6 26.47 -5.49 0.69
N ILE A 7 25.94 -5.78 1.87
CA ILE A 7 25.07 -6.95 2.09
C ILE A 7 23.86 -6.90 1.15
N GLY A 8 23.17 -5.76 1.08
CA GLY A 8 22.05 -5.57 0.19
C GLY A 8 22.39 -5.78 -1.28
N LEU A 9 23.53 -5.25 -1.73
CA LEU A 9 24.01 -5.44 -3.10
C LEU A 9 24.33 -6.91 -3.39
N THR A 10 25.10 -7.57 -2.54
CA THR A 10 25.47 -8.99 -2.74
C THR A 10 24.23 -9.88 -2.77
N THR A 11 23.25 -9.64 -1.89
CA THR A 11 22.01 -10.41 -1.81
C THR A 11 21.07 -10.09 -2.99
N ALA A 12 20.83 -8.80 -3.30
CA ALA A 12 19.89 -8.41 -4.36
C ALA A 12 20.37 -8.80 -5.76
N PHE A 13 21.68 -8.87 -5.99
CA PHE A 13 22.27 -9.28 -7.30
C PHE A 13 22.47 -10.79 -7.44
N THR A 14 21.99 -11.63 -6.51
CA THR A 14 21.92 -13.08 -6.77
C THR A 14 20.96 -13.39 -7.91
N GLY A 15 21.22 -14.46 -8.66
CA GLY A 15 20.38 -14.82 -9.81
C GLY A 15 18.91 -15.00 -9.44
N THR A 16 18.64 -15.62 -8.27
CA THR A 16 17.28 -15.81 -7.73
C THR A 16 16.61 -14.46 -7.45
N ASN A 17 17.28 -13.56 -6.74
CA ASN A 17 16.70 -12.28 -6.36
C ASN A 17 16.49 -11.35 -7.56
N LEU A 18 17.38 -11.38 -8.55
CA LEU A 18 17.16 -10.69 -9.83
C LEU A 18 15.92 -11.21 -10.56
N LEU A 19 15.72 -12.54 -10.60
CA LEU A 19 14.51 -13.12 -11.18
C LEU A 19 13.25 -12.69 -10.40
N MET A 20 13.33 -12.61 -9.07
CA MET A 20 12.22 -12.15 -8.23
C MET A 20 11.90 -10.68 -8.45
N VAL A 21 12.90 -9.80 -8.58
CA VAL A 21 12.67 -8.38 -8.93
C VAL A 21 11.98 -8.27 -10.28
N ILE A 22 12.54 -8.91 -11.32
CA ILE A 22 12.01 -8.84 -12.68
C ILE A 22 10.59 -9.44 -12.73
N GLY A 23 10.41 -10.63 -12.16
CA GLY A 23 9.12 -11.32 -12.10
C GLY A 23 8.07 -10.52 -11.35
N GLY A 24 8.41 -9.96 -10.18
CA GLY A 24 7.52 -9.11 -9.41
C GLY A 24 7.11 -7.85 -10.16
N CYS A 25 8.06 -7.14 -10.78
CA CYS A 25 7.79 -5.97 -11.59
C CYS A 25 6.90 -6.28 -12.79
N LEU A 26 7.14 -7.40 -13.49
CA LEU A 26 6.32 -7.85 -14.61
C LEU A 26 4.89 -8.18 -14.17
N ILE A 27 4.73 -9.05 -13.17
CA ILE A 27 3.42 -9.47 -12.64
C ILE A 27 2.66 -8.24 -12.13
N GLY A 28 3.31 -7.39 -11.34
CA GLY A 28 2.73 -6.17 -10.81
C GLY A 28 2.26 -5.24 -11.93
N THR A 29 3.11 -4.97 -12.93
CA THR A 29 2.77 -4.08 -14.06
C THR A 29 1.59 -4.64 -14.85
N PHE A 30 1.60 -5.93 -15.20
CA PHE A 30 0.55 -6.54 -15.98
C PHE A 30 -0.80 -6.54 -15.26
N ILE A 31 -0.82 -7.00 -14.02
CA ILE A 31 -2.07 -7.10 -13.27
C ILE A 31 -2.53 -5.70 -12.81
N GLY A 32 -1.59 -4.82 -12.46
CA GLY A 32 -1.88 -3.43 -12.09
C GLY A 32 -2.50 -2.59 -13.21
N MET A 33 -2.30 -2.95 -14.48
CA MET A 33 -3.01 -2.35 -15.61
C MET A 33 -4.49 -2.73 -15.66
N LEU A 34 -4.86 -3.85 -15.04
CA LEU A 34 -6.24 -4.33 -15.11
C LEU A 34 -7.11 -3.54 -14.12
N PRO A 35 -8.15 -2.83 -14.61
CA PRO A 35 -8.98 -2.02 -13.74
C PRO A 35 -9.65 -2.86 -12.65
N GLY A 36 -9.50 -2.40 -11.40
CA GLY A 36 -10.08 -3.05 -10.24
C GLY A 36 -9.11 -3.95 -9.47
N LEU A 37 -8.06 -4.50 -10.09
CA LEU A 37 -7.05 -5.31 -9.41
C LEU A 37 -5.98 -4.42 -8.76
N GLY A 38 -6.29 -3.90 -7.59
CA GLY A 38 -5.34 -3.09 -6.82
C GLY A 38 -4.12 -3.89 -6.31
N PRO A 39 -3.04 -3.21 -5.86
CA PRO A 39 -1.82 -3.87 -5.38
C PRO A 39 -2.07 -4.80 -4.19
N MET A 40 -3.05 -4.50 -3.35
CA MET A 40 -3.44 -5.37 -2.23
C MET A 40 -3.90 -6.74 -2.70
N SER A 41 -4.78 -6.78 -3.71
CA SER A 41 -5.28 -8.05 -4.26
C SER A 41 -4.16 -8.87 -4.90
N ILE A 42 -3.28 -8.21 -5.65
CA ILE A 42 -2.18 -8.90 -6.34
C ILE A 42 -1.20 -9.49 -5.34
N ILE A 43 -0.80 -8.72 -4.33
CA ILE A 43 0.13 -9.17 -3.29
C ILE A 43 -0.50 -10.33 -2.51
N ALA A 44 -1.78 -10.21 -2.12
CA ALA A 44 -2.47 -11.29 -1.41
C ALA A 44 -2.47 -12.60 -2.20
N ILE A 45 -2.71 -12.55 -3.51
CA ILE A 45 -2.63 -13.72 -4.40
C ILE A 45 -1.21 -14.26 -4.50
N MET A 46 -0.19 -13.39 -4.43
CA MET A 46 1.21 -13.78 -4.59
C MET A 46 1.88 -14.26 -3.30
N ILE A 47 1.27 -14.06 -2.11
CA ILE A 47 1.85 -14.52 -0.84
C ILE A 47 2.15 -16.02 -0.83
N PRO A 48 1.25 -16.92 -1.22
CA PRO A 48 1.56 -18.35 -1.23
C PRO A 48 2.73 -18.71 -2.15
N VAL A 49 2.84 -18.02 -3.29
CA VAL A 49 3.98 -18.17 -4.21
C VAL A 49 5.26 -17.68 -3.54
N ALA A 50 5.23 -16.52 -2.88
CA ALA A 50 6.36 -15.96 -2.17
C ALA A 50 6.84 -16.89 -1.04
N ILE A 51 5.92 -17.44 -0.25
CA ILE A 51 6.26 -18.40 0.82
C ILE A 51 6.87 -19.68 0.25
N SER A 52 6.40 -20.18 -0.89
CA SER A 52 6.93 -21.38 -1.51
C SER A 52 8.40 -21.25 -1.98
N ILE A 53 8.92 -20.04 -2.09
CA ILE A 53 10.33 -19.79 -2.44
C ILE A 53 11.26 -20.26 -1.31
N GLY A 54 10.82 -20.17 -0.04
CA GLY A 54 11.57 -20.61 1.14
C GLY A 54 12.69 -19.65 1.57
N ASP A 55 12.98 -18.58 0.83
CA ASP A 55 13.92 -17.51 1.17
C ASP A 55 13.16 -16.20 1.43
N PRO A 56 13.18 -15.66 2.65
CA PRO A 56 12.48 -14.43 3.00
C PRO A 56 12.92 -13.21 2.17
N SER A 57 14.22 -13.10 1.83
CA SER A 57 14.74 -12.00 1.02
C SER A 57 14.12 -12.03 -0.38
N ALA A 58 14.17 -13.18 -1.04
CA ALA A 58 13.61 -13.39 -2.37
C ALA A 58 12.08 -13.17 -2.38
N ALA A 59 11.39 -13.68 -1.37
CA ALA A 59 9.95 -13.53 -1.21
C ALA A 59 9.54 -12.06 -1.07
N LEU A 60 10.21 -11.30 -0.20
CA LEU A 60 9.89 -9.89 0.02
C LEU A 60 10.27 -9.03 -1.19
N ILE A 61 11.38 -9.34 -1.86
CA ILE A 61 11.78 -8.70 -3.13
C ILE A 61 10.71 -8.90 -4.21
N LEU A 62 10.20 -10.11 -4.36
CA LEU A 62 9.11 -10.41 -5.29
C LEU A 62 7.88 -9.56 -4.99
N LEU A 63 7.42 -9.56 -3.74
CA LEU A 63 6.22 -8.84 -3.33
C LEU A 63 6.38 -7.31 -3.42
N ALA A 64 7.56 -6.79 -3.11
CA ALA A 64 7.89 -5.38 -3.30
C ALA A 64 7.87 -4.99 -4.78
N GLY A 65 8.46 -5.83 -5.65
CA GLY A 65 8.40 -5.66 -7.10
C GLY A 65 6.97 -5.64 -7.64
N VAL A 66 6.11 -6.53 -7.12
CA VAL A 66 4.66 -6.55 -7.43
C VAL A 66 4.00 -5.24 -7.02
N TYR A 67 4.32 -4.71 -5.84
CA TYR A 67 3.75 -3.44 -5.37
C TYR A 67 4.08 -2.27 -6.28
N TYR A 68 5.36 -2.10 -6.61
CA TYR A 68 5.80 -1.01 -7.50
C TYR A 68 5.27 -1.21 -8.92
N GLY A 69 5.34 -2.43 -9.42
CA GLY A 69 4.80 -2.78 -10.74
C GLY A 69 3.32 -2.44 -10.86
N ALA A 70 2.52 -2.71 -9.82
CA ALA A 70 1.10 -2.41 -9.83
C ALA A 70 0.81 -0.90 -9.93
N ILE A 71 1.62 -0.05 -9.31
CA ILE A 71 1.47 1.41 -9.42
C ILE A 71 1.77 1.88 -10.84
N PHE A 72 2.89 1.45 -11.42
CA PHE A 72 3.25 1.77 -12.80
C PHE A 72 2.20 1.28 -13.81
N GLY A 73 1.74 0.04 -13.66
CA GLY A 73 0.68 -0.52 -14.50
C GLY A 73 -0.63 0.25 -14.39
N GLY A 74 -1.01 0.61 -13.16
CA GLY A 74 -2.20 1.41 -12.89
C GLY A 74 -2.17 2.79 -13.53
N SER A 75 -1.00 3.42 -13.63
CA SER A 75 -0.83 4.69 -14.34
C SER A 75 -1.12 4.54 -15.83
N THR A 76 -0.69 3.43 -16.43
CA THR A 76 -0.94 3.15 -17.85
C THR A 76 -2.44 3.04 -18.15
N SER A 77 -3.21 2.31 -17.37
CA SER A 77 -4.67 2.21 -17.56
C SER A 77 -5.39 3.52 -17.25
N SER A 78 -4.92 4.28 -16.25
CA SER A 78 -5.44 5.62 -15.96
C SER A 78 -5.30 6.57 -17.14
N ILE A 79 -4.15 6.52 -17.84
CA ILE A 79 -3.84 7.37 -18.99
C ILE A 79 -4.60 6.93 -20.26
N LEU A 80 -4.58 5.62 -20.57
CA LEU A 80 -5.07 5.13 -21.84
C LEU A 80 -6.60 4.98 -21.92
N ILE A 81 -7.23 4.55 -20.81
CA ILE A 81 -8.64 4.18 -20.80
C ILE A 81 -9.46 4.88 -19.71
N ASN A 82 -8.87 5.83 -18.97
CA ASN A 82 -9.53 6.51 -17.84
C ASN A 82 -10.12 5.55 -16.79
N ALA A 83 -9.51 4.40 -16.64
CA ALA A 83 -9.91 3.38 -15.68
C ALA A 83 -8.71 3.03 -14.79
N PRO A 84 -8.52 3.75 -13.68
CA PRO A 84 -7.39 3.55 -12.80
C PRO A 84 -7.30 2.11 -12.31
N GLY A 85 -6.16 1.44 -12.52
CA GLY A 85 -5.91 0.10 -12.01
C GLY A 85 -5.72 0.11 -10.50
N VAL A 86 -5.18 1.20 -9.97
CA VAL A 86 -4.94 1.40 -8.54
C VAL A 86 -5.44 2.77 -8.07
N ALA A 87 -5.89 2.86 -6.81
CA ALA A 87 -6.45 4.11 -6.28
C ALA A 87 -5.46 5.29 -6.30
N SER A 88 -4.15 5.02 -6.17
CA SER A 88 -3.11 6.05 -6.20
C SER A 88 -2.88 6.66 -7.57
N THR A 89 -3.41 6.07 -8.65
CA THR A 89 -3.29 6.60 -10.01
C THR A 89 -4.57 7.29 -10.52
N VAL A 90 -5.58 7.48 -9.65
CA VAL A 90 -6.79 8.25 -10.00
C VAL A 90 -6.43 9.68 -10.37
N ALA A 91 -5.57 10.35 -9.60
CA ALA A 91 -5.15 11.72 -9.90
C ALA A 91 -4.35 11.82 -11.23
N THR A 92 -3.67 10.75 -11.61
CA THR A 92 -2.98 10.61 -12.90
C THR A 92 -3.93 10.73 -14.09
N SER A 93 -5.16 10.21 -13.96
CA SER A 93 -6.15 10.28 -15.04
C SER A 93 -6.64 11.70 -15.31
N PHE A 94 -6.54 12.62 -14.35
CA PHE A 94 -7.05 13.99 -14.50
C PHE A 94 -6.39 14.75 -15.66
N ASP A 95 -5.10 14.54 -15.87
CA ASP A 95 -4.35 15.15 -16.98
C ASP A 95 -3.83 14.11 -17.98
N GLY A 96 -3.57 12.88 -17.54
CA GLY A 96 -3.07 11.81 -18.39
C GLY A 96 -4.05 11.39 -19.47
N TYR A 97 -5.31 11.18 -19.10
CA TYR A 97 -6.35 10.80 -20.06
C TYR A 97 -6.70 11.92 -21.05
N PRO A 98 -6.88 13.20 -20.65
CA PRO A 98 -7.02 14.30 -21.62
C PRO A 98 -5.84 14.39 -22.61
N LEU A 99 -4.59 14.19 -22.17
CA LEU A 99 -3.45 14.12 -23.09
C LEU A 99 -3.57 12.98 -24.10
N ALA A 100 -3.97 11.79 -23.64
CA ALA A 100 -4.17 10.63 -24.49
C ALA A 100 -5.28 10.89 -25.53
N ARG A 101 -6.39 11.50 -25.12
CA ARG A 101 -7.51 11.88 -26.00
C ARG A 101 -7.12 12.94 -27.03
N GLN A 102 -6.11 13.76 -26.77
CA GLN A 102 -5.52 14.69 -27.73
C GLN A 102 -4.56 14.02 -28.73
N GLY A 103 -4.47 12.67 -28.72
CA GLY A 103 -3.52 11.93 -29.56
C GLY A 103 -2.08 11.93 -29.04
N LYS A 104 -1.85 12.37 -27.78
CA LYS A 104 -0.54 12.49 -27.15
C LYS A 104 -0.30 11.40 -26.09
N ALA A 105 -0.87 10.21 -26.30
CA ALA A 105 -0.77 9.09 -25.36
C ALA A 105 0.69 8.71 -25.05
N GLY A 106 1.55 8.62 -26.07
CA GLY A 106 2.98 8.32 -25.89
C GLY A 106 3.71 9.36 -25.04
N LYS A 107 3.39 10.65 -25.18
CA LYS A 107 3.91 11.73 -24.34
C LYS A 107 3.46 11.55 -22.89
N ALA A 108 2.17 11.30 -22.66
CA ALA A 108 1.62 11.11 -21.32
C ALA A 108 2.29 9.93 -20.61
N LEU A 109 2.43 8.79 -21.28
CA LEU A 109 3.11 7.62 -20.75
C LEU A 109 4.59 7.89 -20.43
N THR A 110 5.26 8.69 -21.27
CA THR A 110 6.66 9.08 -21.04
C THR A 110 6.80 9.96 -19.81
N VAL A 111 5.93 10.98 -19.64
CA VAL A 111 5.91 11.83 -18.45
C VAL A 111 5.67 11.01 -17.21
N ALA A 112 4.67 10.13 -17.23
CA ALA A 112 4.34 9.24 -16.11
C ALA A 112 5.52 8.33 -15.74
N ALA A 113 6.11 7.62 -16.74
CA ALA A 113 7.22 6.71 -16.49
C ALA A 113 8.45 7.41 -15.90
N ILE A 114 8.81 8.60 -16.42
CA ILE A 114 9.95 9.38 -15.91
C ILE A 114 9.66 9.90 -14.50
N ALA A 115 8.47 10.46 -14.27
CA ALA A 115 8.10 10.99 -12.97
C ALA A 115 8.06 9.89 -11.90
N SER A 116 7.49 8.72 -12.23
CA SER A 116 7.43 7.54 -11.37
C SER A 116 8.83 6.99 -11.07
N PHE A 117 9.67 6.85 -12.09
CA PHE A 117 11.07 6.41 -11.94
C PHE A 117 11.86 7.34 -11.01
N CYS A 118 11.78 8.64 -11.23
CA CYS A 118 12.47 9.61 -10.39
C CYS A 118 11.89 9.64 -8.98
N GLY A 119 10.56 9.60 -8.85
CA GLY A 119 9.86 9.55 -7.56
C GLY A 119 10.25 8.33 -6.73
N GLY A 120 10.22 7.15 -7.34
CA GLY A 120 10.64 5.89 -6.71
C GLY A 120 12.12 5.88 -6.34
N THR A 121 13.00 6.41 -7.21
CA THR A 121 14.44 6.49 -6.95
C THR A 121 14.77 7.45 -5.81
N ILE A 122 14.19 8.66 -5.81
CA ILE A 122 14.35 9.63 -4.71
C ILE A 122 13.79 9.03 -3.41
N GLY A 123 12.62 8.37 -3.48
CA GLY A 123 12.04 7.66 -2.36
C GLY A 123 12.96 6.56 -1.81
N ALA A 124 13.59 5.75 -2.68
CA ALA A 124 14.53 4.72 -2.27
C ALA A 124 15.81 5.28 -1.62
N ILE A 125 16.33 6.43 -2.12
CA ILE A 125 17.44 7.14 -1.49
C ILE A 125 17.05 7.61 -0.09
N LEU A 126 15.88 8.21 0.04
CA LEU A 126 15.38 8.67 1.33
C LEU A 126 15.12 7.48 2.27
N LEU A 127 14.56 6.37 1.79
CA LEU A 127 14.37 5.15 2.58
C LEU A 127 15.70 4.60 3.08
N MET A 128 16.71 4.52 2.22
CA MET A 128 18.06 4.05 2.58
C MET A 128 18.70 4.88 3.70
N ILE A 129 18.39 6.19 3.76
CA ILE A 129 18.92 7.11 4.78
C ILE A 129 18.07 7.05 6.05
N PHE A 130 16.74 7.17 5.90
CA PHE A 130 15.82 7.34 7.02
C PHE A 130 15.52 6.04 7.76
N ALA A 131 15.49 4.87 7.09
CA ALA A 131 15.14 3.62 7.73
C ALA A 131 16.17 3.21 8.81
N PRO A 132 17.49 3.22 8.57
CA PRO A 132 18.46 2.92 9.63
C PRO A 132 18.43 3.93 10.79
N MET A 133 18.18 5.21 10.49
CA MET A 133 18.05 6.25 11.52
C MET A 133 16.84 5.99 12.42
N LEU A 134 15.69 5.69 11.81
CA LEU A 134 14.48 5.41 12.58
C LEU A 134 14.58 4.08 13.33
N ALA A 135 15.21 3.04 12.75
CA ALA A 135 15.46 1.78 13.42
C ALA A 135 16.30 1.98 14.68
N SER A 136 17.36 2.79 14.63
CA SER A 136 18.20 3.07 15.80
C SER A 136 17.45 3.77 16.93
N VAL A 137 16.52 4.69 16.60
CA VAL A 137 15.66 5.34 17.59
C VAL A 137 14.63 4.34 18.13
N ALA A 138 14.09 3.49 17.28
CA ALA A 138 13.08 2.51 17.64
C ALA A 138 13.63 1.40 18.56
N LEU A 139 14.94 1.14 18.57
CA LEU A 139 15.60 0.26 19.54
C LEU A 139 15.51 0.76 21.00
N LEU A 140 15.21 2.05 21.19
CA LEU A 140 14.97 2.63 22.54
C LEU A 140 13.54 2.35 23.03
N PHE A 141 12.66 1.82 22.18
CA PHE A 141 11.27 1.54 22.53
C PHE A 141 11.18 0.22 23.30
N HIS A 142 10.37 0.25 24.35
CA HIS A 142 9.97 -0.93 25.12
C HIS A 142 8.53 -1.32 24.73
N SER A 143 7.97 -2.35 25.33
CA SER A 143 6.62 -2.82 25.03
C SER A 143 5.57 -1.72 25.20
N ALA A 144 5.73 -0.81 26.16
CA ALA A 144 4.81 0.30 26.38
C ALA A 144 4.77 1.29 25.21
N GLU A 145 5.94 1.63 24.66
CA GLU A 145 6.06 2.49 23.48
C GLU A 145 5.51 1.80 22.24
N TYR A 146 5.75 0.48 22.08
CA TYR A 146 5.15 -0.29 20.99
C TYR A 146 3.63 -0.36 21.09
N PHE A 147 3.08 -0.57 22.30
CA PHE A 147 1.64 -0.48 22.50
C PHE A 147 1.08 0.88 22.05
N ALA A 148 1.69 1.97 22.52
CA ALA A 148 1.27 3.33 22.15
C ALA A 148 1.39 3.57 20.63
N LEU A 149 2.42 3.03 20.01
CA LEU A 149 2.66 3.12 18.57
C LEU A 149 1.61 2.35 17.75
N MET A 150 1.14 1.17 18.23
CA MET A 150 0.00 0.46 17.62
C MET A 150 -1.28 1.31 17.72
N VAL A 151 -1.52 1.98 18.85
CA VAL A 151 -2.65 2.92 19.00
C VAL A 151 -2.52 4.09 18.01
N VAL A 152 -1.32 4.64 17.80
CA VAL A 152 -1.08 5.67 16.76
C VAL A 152 -1.41 5.12 15.36
N GLY A 153 -0.95 3.92 15.02
CA GLY A 153 -1.24 3.28 13.73
C GLY A 153 -2.74 3.09 13.48
N LEU A 154 -3.47 2.60 14.48
CA LEU A 154 -4.93 2.45 14.41
C LEU A 154 -5.65 3.82 14.32
N SER A 155 -5.17 4.83 15.05
CA SER A 155 -5.72 6.20 15.02
C SER A 155 -5.49 6.87 13.66
N ALA A 156 -4.36 6.60 13.03
CA ALA A 156 -4.02 7.12 11.71
C ALA A 156 -4.99 6.62 10.63
N ILE A 157 -5.50 5.38 10.73
CA ILE A 157 -6.51 4.85 9.81
C ILE A 157 -7.76 5.76 9.79
N ALA A 158 -8.23 6.15 10.97
CA ALA A 158 -9.37 7.04 11.11
C ALA A 158 -9.07 8.46 10.58
N ALA A 159 -7.85 8.96 10.83
CA ALA A 159 -7.43 10.29 10.40
C ALA A 159 -7.34 10.44 8.87
N PHE A 160 -6.93 9.38 8.18
CA PHE A 160 -6.75 9.35 6.72
C PHE A 160 -7.92 8.70 5.96
N ALA A 161 -8.97 8.25 6.64
CA ALA A 161 -10.20 7.85 5.99
C ALA A 161 -10.82 9.05 5.25
N GLY A 162 -11.27 8.81 4.01
CA GLY A 162 -11.89 9.86 3.19
C GLY A 162 -13.09 10.51 3.87
N THR A 163 -13.45 11.70 3.43
CA THR A 163 -14.61 12.47 3.95
C THR A 163 -15.88 11.61 3.90
N GLY A 164 -16.51 11.39 5.06
CA GLY A 164 -17.70 10.55 5.20
C GLY A 164 -17.43 9.05 5.42
N GLN A 165 -16.18 8.60 5.31
CA GLN A 165 -15.79 7.19 5.47
C GLN A 165 -15.23 6.86 6.86
N VAL A 166 -15.00 7.85 7.71
CA VAL A 166 -14.35 7.66 9.04
C VAL A 166 -15.12 6.63 9.90
N GLY A 167 -16.46 6.72 9.96
CA GLY A 167 -17.28 5.79 10.72
C GLY A 167 -17.18 4.35 10.19
N LYS A 168 -17.19 4.18 8.86
CA LYS A 168 -17.02 2.87 8.22
C LYS A 168 -15.61 2.31 8.47
N ALA A 169 -14.57 3.15 8.36
CA ALA A 169 -13.19 2.74 8.61
C ALA A 169 -12.98 2.31 10.07
N LEU A 170 -13.51 3.07 11.03
CA LEU A 170 -13.46 2.71 12.46
C LEU A 170 -14.19 1.39 12.74
N LEU A 171 -15.39 1.21 12.18
CA LEU A 171 -16.14 -0.05 12.33
C LEU A 171 -15.34 -1.24 11.79
N MET A 172 -14.74 -1.09 10.61
CA MET A 172 -13.92 -2.13 10.00
C MET A 172 -12.67 -2.42 10.83
N THR A 173 -12.02 -1.39 11.38
CA THR A 173 -10.88 -1.55 12.29
C THR A 173 -11.28 -2.30 13.55
N LEU A 174 -12.42 -1.95 14.16
CA LEU A 174 -12.94 -2.66 15.34
C LEU A 174 -13.28 -4.12 15.05
N LEU A 175 -13.88 -4.40 13.90
CA LEU A 175 -14.11 -5.79 13.47
C LEU A 175 -12.79 -6.56 13.34
N GLY A 176 -11.75 -5.94 12.75
CA GLY A 176 -10.43 -6.54 12.67
C GLY A 176 -9.82 -6.82 14.05
N LEU A 177 -9.93 -5.87 14.98
CA LEU A 177 -9.49 -6.06 16.37
C LEU A 177 -10.23 -7.21 17.07
N ILE A 178 -11.55 -7.31 16.88
CA ILE A 178 -12.35 -8.42 17.42
C ILE A 178 -11.90 -9.75 16.82
N MET A 179 -11.69 -9.82 15.52
CA MET A 179 -11.20 -11.03 14.85
C MET A 179 -9.81 -11.44 15.35
N ALA A 180 -8.94 -10.49 15.71
CA ALA A 180 -7.63 -10.75 16.30
C ALA A 180 -7.70 -11.41 17.69
N THR A 181 -8.84 -11.32 18.39
CA THR A 181 -9.03 -11.95 19.70
C THR A 181 -9.45 -13.42 19.63
N VAL A 182 -9.75 -13.94 18.44
CA VAL A 182 -10.09 -15.35 18.24
C VAL A 182 -8.83 -16.20 18.32
N GLY A 183 -8.87 -17.29 19.07
CA GLY A 183 -7.74 -18.20 19.28
C GLY A 183 -7.20 -18.18 20.70
N GLU A 184 -5.94 -18.54 20.88
CA GLU A 184 -5.30 -18.55 22.19
C GLU A 184 -4.91 -17.13 22.62
N GLY A 185 -5.19 -16.79 23.87
CA GLY A 185 -4.84 -15.48 24.43
C GLY A 185 -3.37 -15.41 24.83
N ALA A 186 -2.71 -14.28 24.56
CA ALA A 186 -1.28 -14.05 24.79
C ALA A 186 -0.80 -14.30 26.24
N LEU A 187 -1.66 -14.14 27.24
CA LEU A 187 -1.28 -14.25 28.67
C LEU A 187 -1.45 -15.66 29.26
N PHE A 188 -2.51 -16.36 28.89
CA PHE A 188 -2.95 -17.58 29.58
C PHE A 188 -3.07 -18.80 28.68
N ASN A 189 -2.75 -18.67 27.38
CA ASN A 189 -2.97 -19.70 26.37
C ASN A 189 -4.39 -20.33 26.44
N ALA A 190 -5.35 -19.54 26.92
CA ALA A 190 -6.73 -19.98 27.01
C ALA A 190 -7.45 -19.74 25.68
N PRO A 191 -8.14 -20.74 25.12
CA PRO A 191 -8.87 -20.58 23.89
C PRO A 191 -10.03 -19.59 24.06
N ARG A 192 -10.09 -18.58 23.16
CA ARG A 192 -11.13 -17.55 23.15
C ARG A 192 -11.88 -17.60 21.84
N PHE A 193 -13.20 -17.59 21.90
CA PHE A 193 -14.11 -17.55 20.75
C PHE A 193 -13.89 -18.65 19.70
N THR A 194 -13.28 -19.78 20.09
CA THR A 194 -13.00 -20.92 19.20
C THR A 194 -14.22 -21.82 18.96
N MET A 195 -15.31 -21.63 19.75
CA MET A 195 -16.54 -22.43 19.66
C MET A 195 -16.30 -23.95 19.72
N GLY A 196 -15.17 -24.39 20.31
CA GLY A 196 -14.77 -25.79 20.38
C GLY A 196 -14.16 -26.36 19.10
N ILE A 197 -13.91 -25.51 18.10
CA ILE A 197 -13.25 -25.91 16.83
C ILE A 197 -11.74 -25.85 17.06
N MET A 198 -11.05 -26.99 16.89
CA MET A 198 -9.62 -27.11 17.13
C MET A 198 -8.80 -26.23 16.16
N ASP A 199 -9.22 -26.13 14.92
CA ASP A 199 -8.54 -25.33 13.89
C ASP A 199 -8.56 -23.80 14.20
N LEU A 200 -9.52 -23.34 15.03
CA LEU A 200 -9.59 -21.96 15.47
C LEU A 200 -8.76 -21.65 16.73
N GLN A 201 -8.07 -22.64 17.32
CA GLN A 201 -7.19 -22.39 18.48
C GLN A 201 -6.00 -21.49 18.12
N SER A 202 -5.45 -21.66 16.93
CA SER A 202 -4.40 -20.78 16.39
C SER A 202 -4.92 -19.42 15.86
N GLY A 203 -6.24 -19.16 15.99
CA GLY A 203 -6.88 -17.99 15.41
C GLY A 203 -7.10 -18.10 13.89
N PHE A 204 -7.47 -16.98 13.27
CA PHE A 204 -7.61 -16.91 11.82
C PHE A 204 -6.25 -16.75 11.15
N GLY A 205 -6.00 -17.53 10.09
CA GLY A 205 -4.80 -17.39 9.27
C GLY A 205 -4.76 -16.03 8.56
N PHE A 206 -3.69 -15.27 8.75
CA PHE A 206 -3.53 -13.96 8.10
C PHE A 206 -3.66 -14.06 6.58
N ILE A 207 -3.01 -15.05 5.96
CA ILE A 207 -3.00 -15.25 4.50
C ILE A 207 -4.42 -15.46 3.99
N THR A 208 -5.17 -16.34 4.67
CA THR A 208 -6.57 -16.64 4.34
C THR A 208 -7.44 -15.40 4.44
N LEU A 209 -7.30 -14.60 5.51
CA LEU A 209 -8.03 -13.34 5.65
C LEU A 209 -7.65 -12.31 4.58
N ALA A 210 -6.35 -12.16 4.27
CA ALA A 210 -5.90 -11.24 3.22
C ALA A 210 -6.50 -11.62 1.86
N MET A 211 -6.49 -12.90 1.51
CA MET A 211 -7.09 -13.40 0.27
C MET A 211 -8.62 -13.29 0.27
N ALA A 212 -9.27 -13.57 1.42
CA ALA A 212 -10.72 -13.40 1.58
C ALA A 212 -11.14 -11.93 1.44
N MET A 213 -10.35 -10.99 1.94
CA MET A 213 -10.68 -9.55 1.88
C MET A 213 -10.38 -8.92 0.52
N PHE A 214 -9.39 -9.39 -0.22
CA PHE A 214 -8.93 -8.69 -1.43
C PHE A 214 -9.00 -9.53 -2.70
N ALA A 215 -8.62 -10.81 -2.69
CA ALA A 215 -8.55 -11.62 -3.90
C ALA A 215 -9.93 -12.17 -4.30
N LEU A 216 -10.63 -12.82 -3.38
CA LEU A 216 -11.94 -13.41 -3.67
C LEU A 216 -13.03 -12.36 -4.01
N PRO A 217 -13.16 -11.22 -3.27
CA PRO A 217 -14.09 -10.17 -3.64
C PRO A 217 -13.81 -9.56 -5.02
N GLU A 218 -12.53 -9.46 -5.42
CA GLU A 218 -12.18 -8.96 -6.74
C GLU A 218 -12.66 -9.91 -7.85
N ALA A 219 -12.44 -11.22 -7.71
CA ALA A 219 -12.94 -12.20 -8.65
C ALA A 219 -14.47 -12.15 -8.78
N LEU A 220 -15.19 -12.09 -7.64
CA LEU A 220 -16.65 -11.99 -7.62
C LEU A 220 -17.14 -10.66 -8.21
N TYR A 221 -16.45 -9.56 -7.96
CA TYR A 221 -16.80 -8.25 -8.51
C TYR A 221 -16.67 -8.22 -10.04
N LEU A 222 -15.63 -8.87 -10.60
CA LEU A 222 -15.46 -9.01 -12.04
C LEU A 222 -16.59 -9.82 -12.69
N VAL A 223 -17.19 -10.76 -11.96
CA VAL A 223 -18.35 -11.54 -12.42
C VAL A 223 -19.65 -10.72 -12.37
N LEU A 224 -19.86 -9.99 -11.26
CA LEU A 224 -21.14 -9.34 -10.94
C LEU A 224 -21.31 -7.96 -11.60
N ASP A 225 -20.21 -7.28 -11.99
CA ASP A 225 -20.26 -5.97 -12.66
C ASP A 225 -19.61 -6.01 -14.06
N PRO A 226 -20.34 -6.49 -15.08
CA PRO A 226 -19.85 -6.53 -16.46
C PRO A 226 -19.66 -5.16 -17.10
N ALA A 227 -20.38 -4.14 -16.63
CA ALA A 227 -20.43 -2.82 -17.27
C ALA A 227 -19.12 -2.02 -17.16
N ARG A 228 -18.22 -2.39 -16.27
CA ARG A 228 -16.93 -1.73 -16.04
C ARG A 228 -15.88 -1.95 -17.15
N SER A 229 -16.23 -2.69 -18.24
CA SER A 229 -15.26 -3.14 -19.26
C SER A 229 -15.34 -2.44 -20.62
N SER A 230 -16.19 -1.43 -20.82
CA SER A 230 -16.49 -0.88 -22.16
C SER A 230 -15.70 0.37 -22.53
N ASN A 231 -14.57 0.64 -21.92
CA ASN A 231 -13.71 1.72 -22.41
C ASN A 231 -12.83 1.19 -23.55
N GLU A 232 -13.11 1.64 -24.76
CA GLU A 232 -12.24 1.42 -25.92
C GLU A 232 -10.82 1.86 -25.58
N ALA A 233 -9.85 1.00 -25.87
CA ALA A 233 -8.44 1.31 -25.65
C ALA A 233 -8.11 2.65 -26.33
N GLY A 234 -7.58 3.58 -25.57
CA GLY A 234 -7.15 4.88 -26.08
C GLY A 234 -6.17 4.68 -27.24
N GLY A 235 -6.24 5.57 -28.22
CA GLY A 235 -5.61 5.48 -29.53
C GLY A 235 -4.16 4.96 -29.58
N GLU A 236 -3.67 4.81 -30.80
CA GLU A 236 -2.32 4.26 -31.09
C GLU A 236 -1.23 5.00 -30.30
N ILE A 237 -0.39 4.24 -29.57
CA ILE A 237 0.73 4.79 -28.79
C ILE A 237 1.84 5.17 -29.77
N LYS A 238 1.91 6.45 -30.11
CA LYS A 238 2.97 7.02 -30.97
C LYS A 238 3.85 7.93 -30.13
N GLU A 239 5.09 8.10 -30.58
CA GLU A 239 6.05 9.10 -30.06
C GLU A 239 6.24 9.09 -28.52
N LEU A 240 6.92 8.07 -28.04
CA LEU A 240 7.37 7.99 -26.63
C LEU A 240 8.48 9.03 -26.36
N ARG A 241 8.14 10.31 -26.41
CA ARG A 241 9.10 11.40 -26.27
C ARG A 241 8.50 12.61 -25.54
N ILE A 242 9.35 13.28 -24.75
CA ILE A 242 9.11 14.62 -24.22
C ILE A 242 10.20 15.56 -24.72
N THR A 243 9.84 16.82 -24.87
CA THR A 243 10.80 17.86 -25.26
C THR A 243 11.69 18.25 -24.08
N LYS A 244 12.89 18.80 -24.37
CA LYS A 244 13.77 19.33 -23.31
C LYS A 244 13.11 20.39 -22.46
N ASN A 245 12.19 21.18 -23.05
CA ASN A 245 11.45 22.20 -22.32
C ASN A 245 10.44 21.57 -21.33
N GLU A 246 9.69 20.56 -21.75
CA GLU A 246 8.78 19.82 -20.87
C GLU A 246 9.54 19.11 -19.74
N ALA A 247 10.70 18.50 -20.04
CA ALA A 247 11.56 17.92 -19.01
C ALA A 247 12.00 18.95 -17.97
N LYS A 248 12.38 20.18 -18.39
CA LYS A 248 12.71 21.27 -17.47
C LYS A 248 11.52 21.75 -16.66
N GLN A 249 10.30 21.70 -17.23
CA GLN A 249 9.08 22.10 -16.52
C GLN A 249 8.68 21.08 -15.45
N ILE A 250 8.84 19.78 -15.70
CA ILE A 250 8.46 18.73 -14.74
C ILE A 250 9.52 18.45 -13.68
N ALA A 251 10.80 18.72 -13.95
CA ALA A 251 11.89 18.40 -13.02
C ALA A 251 11.70 18.99 -11.61
N PRO A 252 11.38 20.30 -11.40
CA PRO A 252 11.13 20.83 -10.08
C PRO A 252 9.86 20.28 -9.43
N VAL A 253 8.84 19.93 -10.23
CA VAL A 253 7.61 19.28 -9.77
C VAL A 253 7.96 17.90 -9.21
N VAL A 254 8.67 17.09 -9.97
CA VAL A 254 9.09 15.74 -9.58
C VAL A 254 9.93 15.77 -8.31
N GLY A 255 10.94 16.66 -8.23
CA GLY A 255 11.77 16.79 -7.03
C GLY A 255 10.96 17.10 -5.78
N ARG A 256 10.09 18.12 -5.86
CA ARG A 256 9.25 18.57 -4.74
C ARG A 256 8.24 17.50 -4.32
N GLN A 257 7.56 16.88 -5.30
CA GLN A 257 6.52 15.90 -5.03
C GLN A 257 7.07 14.54 -4.59
N SER A 258 8.30 14.20 -4.99
CA SER A 258 8.98 13.01 -4.45
C SER A 258 9.27 13.16 -2.94
N ILE A 259 9.77 14.31 -2.51
CA ILE A 259 10.03 14.56 -1.08
C ILE A 259 8.71 14.59 -0.30
N GLN A 260 7.72 15.33 -0.78
CA GLN A 260 6.40 15.40 -0.15
C GLN A 260 5.73 14.03 -0.08
N GLY A 261 5.75 13.29 -1.19
CA GLY A 261 5.18 11.95 -1.27
C GLY A 261 5.83 10.98 -0.31
N PHE A 262 7.16 10.97 -0.24
CA PHE A 262 7.90 10.14 0.71
C PHE A 262 7.49 10.43 2.16
N LEU A 263 7.47 11.70 2.56
CA LEU A 263 7.07 12.10 3.92
C LEU A 263 5.64 11.67 4.25
N ILE A 264 4.71 11.77 3.28
CA ILE A 264 3.34 11.28 3.45
C ILE A 264 3.33 9.75 3.57
N GLY A 265 4.13 9.05 2.78
CA GLY A 265 4.24 7.59 2.81
C GLY A 265 4.76 7.05 4.13
N VAL A 266 5.65 7.77 4.82
CA VAL A 266 6.15 7.41 6.17
C VAL A 266 5.04 7.48 7.22
N LEU A 267 3.99 8.29 6.99
CA LEU A 267 2.88 8.40 7.95
C LEU A 267 1.96 7.18 7.84
N PRO A 268 1.73 6.44 8.95
CA PRO A 268 0.85 5.30 8.95
C PRO A 268 -0.55 5.66 8.42
N GLY A 269 -1.09 4.83 7.52
CA GLY A 269 -2.44 5.01 6.98
C GLY A 269 -2.59 6.01 5.84
N ALA A 270 -1.63 6.92 5.60
CA ALA A 270 -1.74 7.92 4.55
C ALA A 270 -1.60 7.30 3.14
N GLY A 271 -0.57 6.51 2.94
CA GLY A 271 -0.33 5.74 1.72
C GLY A 271 -0.16 6.55 0.43
N ALA A 272 0.07 5.85 -0.67
CA ALA A 272 0.34 6.44 -1.97
C ALA A 272 -0.85 7.21 -2.57
N THR A 273 -2.08 6.82 -2.21
CA THR A 273 -3.31 7.47 -2.71
C THR A 273 -3.40 8.92 -2.24
N ILE A 274 -3.24 9.16 -0.93
CA ILE A 274 -3.30 10.52 -0.38
C ILE A 274 -2.16 11.37 -0.90
N ALA A 275 -0.95 10.79 -1.01
CA ALA A 275 0.20 11.47 -1.57
C ALA A 275 -0.04 11.96 -3.01
N SER A 276 -0.64 11.11 -3.85
CA SER A 276 -0.98 11.40 -5.24
C SER A 276 -1.93 12.60 -5.35
N PHE A 277 -3.06 12.57 -4.62
CA PHE A 277 -4.04 13.67 -4.65
C PHE A 277 -3.46 14.97 -4.09
N LEU A 278 -2.73 14.90 -2.98
CA LEU A 278 -2.08 16.07 -2.40
C LEU A 278 -1.01 16.65 -3.34
N GLY A 279 -0.22 15.80 -3.98
CA GLY A 279 0.77 16.22 -4.97
C GLY A 279 0.14 17.01 -6.11
N TYR A 280 -0.95 16.49 -6.66
CA TYR A 280 -1.73 17.18 -7.69
C TYR A 280 -2.27 18.54 -7.20
N ALA A 281 -2.90 18.55 -6.03
CA ALA A 281 -3.50 19.75 -5.46
C ALA A 281 -2.47 20.85 -5.14
N VAL A 282 -1.31 20.45 -4.56
CA VAL A 282 -0.22 21.38 -4.24
C VAL A 282 0.33 22.02 -5.53
N GLU A 283 0.63 21.22 -6.55
CA GLU A 283 1.18 21.76 -7.80
C GLU A 283 0.19 22.67 -8.52
N ARG A 284 -1.09 22.32 -8.52
CA ARG A 284 -2.12 23.19 -9.06
C ARG A 284 -2.20 24.52 -8.32
N ASN A 285 -2.10 24.53 -6.99
CA ASN A 285 -2.23 25.74 -6.17
C ASN A 285 -1.02 26.67 -6.29
N ILE A 286 0.19 26.16 -6.52
CA ILE A 286 1.41 26.96 -6.65
C ILE A 286 1.72 27.35 -8.10
N ALA A 287 0.98 26.77 -9.07
CA ALA A 287 1.15 27.07 -10.48
C ALA A 287 0.71 28.53 -10.80
N SER A 288 1.28 29.10 -11.87
CA SER A 288 0.79 30.37 -12.42
C SER A 288 -0.67 30.26 -12.85
N LYS A 289 -1.39 31.38 -12.95
CA LYS A 289 -2.80 31.34 -13.42
C LYS A 289 -2.97 30.66 -14.78
N GLU A 290 -2.06 30.93 -15.70
CA GLU A 290 -2.04 30.34 -17.05
C GLU A 290 -1.82 28.82 -16.98
N ASP A 291 -0.92 28.34 -16.12
CA ASP A 291 -0.69 26.91 -15.91
C ASP A 291 -1.89 26.26 -15.17
N GLN A 292 -2.52 26.97 -14.21
CA GLN A 292 -3.68 26.42 -13.47
C GLN A 292 -4.85 26.08 -14.38
N GLU A 293 -5.09 26.84 -15.46
CA GLU A 293 -6.12 26.59 -16.45
C GLU A 293 -5.84 25.31 -17.27
N GLN A 294 -4.57 24.89 -17.36
CA GLN A 294 -4.21 23.66 -18.05
C GLN A 294 -4.42 22.40 -17.20
N PHE A 295 -4.49 22.52 -15.87
CA PHE A 295 -4.77 21.37 -15.00
C PHE A 295 -6.19 20.82 -15.26
N GLY A 296 -6.27 19.50 -15.48
CA GLY A 296 -7.49 18.83 -15.91
C GLY A 296 -7.72 18.87 -17.44
N GLN A 297 -6.85 19.54 -18.20
CA GLN A 297 -6.93 19.63 -19.67
C GLN A 297 -5.72 18.97 -20.38
N GLY A 298 -4.84 18.30 -19.63
CA GLY A 298 -3.64 17.65 -20.16
C GLY A 298 -2.34 18.36 -19.77
N SER A 299 -2.25 18.86 -18.55
CA SER A 299 -1.04 19.48 -18.01
C SER A 299 0.05 18.42 -17.75
N VAL A 300 1.25 18.62 -18.32
CA VAL A 300 2.39 17.73 -18.02
C VAL A 300 2.82 17.84 -16.55
N LYS A 301 2.66 19.01 -15.93
CA LYS A 301 2.93 19.23 -14.50
C LYS A 301 1.88 18.51 -13.64
N GLY A 302 0.58 18.62 -14.05
CA GLY A 302 -0.53 17.95 -13.40
C GLY A 302 -0.45 16.43 -13.48
N LEU A 303 0.17 15.89 -14.54
CA LEU A 303 0.45 14.47 -14.68
C LEU A 303 1.68 14.01 -13.88
N ALA A 304 2.77 14.77 -13.92
CA ALA A 304 4.03 14.40 -13.25
C ALA A 304 3.93 14.43 -11.72
N ALA A 305 3.12 15.34 -11.16
CA ALA A 305 2.99 15.53 -9.72
C ALA A 305 2.45 14.28 -8.98
N PRO A 306 1.28 13.74 -9.33
CA PRO A 306 0.75 12.55 -8.68
C PRO A 306 1.62 11.31 -8.89
N GLU A 307 2.29 11.19 -10.04
CA GLU A 307 3.17 10.06 -10.36
C GLU A 307 4.45 10.06 -9.52
N ALA A 308 5.09 11.20 -9.37
CA ALA A 308 6.25 11.30 -8.48
C ALA A 308 5.86 11.09 -7.01
N ALA A 309 4.73 11.65 -6.60
CA ALA A 309 4.26 11.55 -5.21
C ALA A 309 3.85 10.13 -4.82
N ASN A 310 3.09 9.41 -5.68
CA ASN A 310 2.61 8.06 -5.34
C ASN A 310 3.74 7.04 -5.26
N ASN A 311 4.73 7.09 -6.18
CA ASN A 311 5.87 6.18 -6.17
C ASN A 311 6.81 6.46 -4.99
N ALA A 312 7.07 7.73 -4.68
CA ALA A 312 7.85 8.09 -3.50
C ALA A 312 7.14 7.70 -2.20
N ALA A 313 5.80 7.85 -2.13
CA ALA A 313 5.02 7.43 -0.96
C ALA A 313 4.96 5.92 -0.80
N ALA A 314 4.87 5.16 -1.89
CA ALA A 314 4.94 3.71 -1.85
C ALA A 314 6.27 3.25 -1.21
N THR A 315 7.37 3.84 -1.64
CA THR A 315 8.70 3.59 -1.05
C THR A 315 8.77 4.06 0.41
N GLY A 316 8.25 5.26 0.71
CA GLY A 316 8.19 5.81 2.07
C GLY A 316 7.44 4.92 3.06
N SER A 317 6.40 4.20 2.60
CA SER A 317 5.61 3.29 3.44
C SER A 317 6.37 2.05 3.93
N PHE A 318 7.54 1.75 3.35
CA PHE A 318 8.45 0.72 3.86
C PHE A 318 9.25 1.19 5.08
N VAL A 319 9.38 2.51 5.31
CA VAL A 319 10.07 3.01 6.51
C VAL A 319 9.41 2.46 7.78
N PRO A 320 8.15 2.77 8.09
CA PRO A 320 7.50 2.24 9.29
C PRO A 320 7.36 0.72 9.26
N LEU A 321 7.15 0.12 8.09
CA LEU A 321 7.06 -1.34 7.95
C LEU A 321 8.33 -2.04 8.43
N LEU A 322 9.48 -1.65 7.91
CA LEU A 322 10.75 -2.34 8.18
C LEU A 322 11.35 -1.95 9.54
N THR A 323 11.11 -0.72 10.01
CA THR A 323 11.77 -0.18 11.21
C THR A 323 10.91 -0.23 12.47
N LEU A 324 9.61 -0.15 12.35
CA LEU A 324 8.66 -0.12 13.48
C LEU A 324 7.74 -1.35 13.51
N GLY A 325 7.69 -2.12 12.42
CA GLY A 325 6.72 -3.21 12.28
C GLY A 325 5.27 -2.71 12.13
N ILE A 326 5.09 -1.50 11.61
CA ILE A 326 3.76 -0.90 11.44
C ILE A 326 3.51 -0.63 9.95
N PRO A 327 2.33 -0.98 9.43
CA PRO A 327 2.04 -0.72 8.04
C PRO A 327 1.79 0.78 7.78
N GLY A 328 2.47 1.34 6.77
CA GLY A 328 2.22 2.70 6.27
C GLY A 328 0.97 2.81 5.39
N SER A 329 0.45 1.68 4.91
CA SER A 329 -0.72 1.61 4.01
C SER A 329 -1.38 0.24 4.08
N GLY A 330 -2.57 0.07 3.47
CA GLY A 330 -3.20 -1.25 3.35
C GLY A 330 -2.33 -2.26 2.59
N THR A 331 -1.57 -1.82 1.60
CA THR A 331 -0.64 -2.67 0.86
C THR A 331 0.51 -3.17 1.72
N THR A 332 1.12 -2.27 2.50
CA THR A 332 2.19 -2.64 3.44
C THR A 332 1.66 -3.44 4.63
N ALA A 333 0.37 -3.37 4.94
CA ALA A 333 -0.24 -4.28 5.92
C ALA A 333 -0.21 -5.74 5.44
N ILE A 334 -0.49 -5.97 4.16
CA ILE A 334 -0.39 -7.31 3.58
C ILE A 334 1.07 -7.78 3.54
N LEU A 335 2.01 -6.88 3.22
CA LEU A 335 3.45 -7.18 3.27
C LEU A 335 3.92 -7.49 4.69
N LEU A 336 3.41 -6.77 5.70
CA LEU A 336 3.68 -7.05 7.11
C LEU A 336 3.29 -8.48 7.49
N GLY A 337 2.07 -8.87 7.12
CA GLY A 337 1.62 -10.23 7.37
C GLY A 337 2.39 -11.29 6.57
N ALA A 338 2.86 -10.96 5.36
CA ALA A 338 3.73 -11.84 4.60
C ALA A 338 5.10 -12.04 5.31
N LEU A 339 5.69 -10.98 5.88
CA LEU A 339 6.91 -11.09 6.70
C LEU A 339 6.69 -12.02 7.90
N ILE A 340 5.59 -11.82 8.63
CA ILE A 340 5.25 -12.67 9.80
C ILE A 340 5.08 -14.13 9.36
N ALA A 341 4.39 -14.38 8.24
CA ALA A 341 4.19 -15.71 7.70
C ALA A 341 5.50 -16.41 7.23
N LEU A 342 6.50 -15.60 6.87
CA LEU A 342 7.86 -16.06 6.55
C LEU A 342 8.75 -16.21 7.81
N ASN A 343 8.19 -16.09 9.02
CA ASN A 343 8.90 -16.07 10.31
C ASN A 343 9.92 -14.94 10.45
N VAL A 344 9.76 -13.86 9.70
CA VAL A 344 10.58 -12.65 9.81
C VAL A 344 9.87 -11.68 10.74
N THR A 345 10.51 -11.30 11.84
CA THR A 345 9.95 -10.32 12.78
C THR A 345 10.23 -8.90 12.28
N PRO A 346 9.21 -8.18 11.77
CA PRO A 346 9.39 -6.79 11.34
C PRO A 346 9.58 -5.87 12.55
N GLY A 347 10.34 -4.80 12.36
CA GLY A 347 10.61 -3.86 13.44
C GLY A 347 12.09 -3.48 13.55
N PRO A 348 12.52 -2.81 14.63
CA PRO A 348 13.84 -2.20 14.69
C PRO A 348 15.00 -3.21 14.73
N ARG A 349 14.72 -4.42 15.17
CA ARG A 349 15.69 -5.50 15.18
C ARG A 349 15.90 -6.16 13.82
N LEU A 350 14.97 -5.97 12.86
CA LEU A 350 15.07 -6.56 11.53
C LEU A 350 16.41 -6.24 10.85
N MET A 351 16.90 -5.00 11.02
CA MET A 351 18.20 -4.60 10.47
C MET A 351 19.39 -5.35 11.09
N ILE A 352 19.24 -5.86 12.33
CA ILE A 352 20.27 -6.55 13.09
C ILE A 352 20.15 -8.06 12.94
N ASP A 353 18.93 -8.57 13.11
CA ASP A 353 18.65 -10.01 13.13
C ASP A 353 18.60 -10.61 11.71
N GLU A 354 18.08 -9.83 10.73
CA GLU A 354 17.92 -10.24 9.33
C GLU A 354 18.43 -9.14 8.37
N PRO A 355 19.72 -8.78 8.41
CA PRO A 355 20.27 -7.68 7.61
C PRO A 355 20.14 -7.92 6.10
N GLU A 356 20.18 -9.17 5.66
CA GLU A 356 20.00 -9.53 4.26
C GLU A 356 18.60 -9.16 3.76
N VAL A 357 17.55 -9.48 4.53
CA VAL A 357 16.18 -9.13 4.20
C VAL A 357 16.01 -7.62 4.15
N PHE A 358 16.47 -6.92 5.19
CA PHE A 358 16.33 -5.47 5.30
C PHE A 358 17.00 -4.72 4.14
N TRP A 359 18.28 -5.01 3.90
CA TRP A 359 19.07 -4.26 2.91
C TRP A 359 18.79 -4.70 1.48
N ALA A 360 18.53 -6.01 1.25
CA ALA A 360 18.24 -6.50 -0.09
C ALA A 360 16.94 -5.92 -0.65
N VAL A 361 15.90 -5.77 0.19
CA VAL A 361 14.66 -5.11 -0.24
C VAL A 361 14.91 -3.67 -0.65
N ILE A 362 15.67 -2.89 0.14
CA ILE A 362 15.99 -1.50 -0.19
C ILE A 362 16.78 -1.40 -1.49
N VAL A 363 17.80 -2.25 -1.69
CA VAL A 363 18.59 -2.28 -2.91
C VAL A 363 17.77 -2.75 -4.11
N SER A 364 16.92 -3.76 -3.93
CA SER A 364 16.05 -4.27 -4.99
C SER A 364 15.11 -3.21 -5.57
N MET A 365 14.77 -2.16 -4.81
CA MET A 365 13.93 -1.05 -5.29
C MET A 365 14.61 -0.26 -6.41
N TYR A 366 15.94 -0.08 -6.36
CA TYR A 366 16.67 0.58 -7.45
C TYR A 366 16.67 -0.27 -8.72
N ILE A 367 16.89 -1.58 -8.57
CA ILE A 367 16.83 -2.54 -9.67
C ILE A 367 15.42 -2.57 -10.25
N GLY A 368 14.42 -2.70 -9.38
CA GLY A 368 13.01 -2.71 -9.75
C GLY A 368 12.57 -1.45 -10.49
N ASN A 369 12.97 -0.26 -10.02
CA ASN A 369 12.69 0.99 -10.72
C ASN A 369 13.28 1.02 -12.14
N LEU A 370 14.49 0.52 -12.32
CA LEU A 370 15.10 0.43 -13.66
C LEU A 370 14.32 -0.55 -14.55
N VAL A 371 13.97 -1.72 -14.04
CA VAL A 371 13.13 -2.70 -14.74
C VAL A 371 11.78 -2.08 -15.12
N LEU A 372 11.13 -1.37 -14.20
CA LEU A 372 9.85 -0.72 -14.43
C LEU A 372 9.92 0.40 -15.46
N LEU A 373 11.03 1.16 -15.48
CA LEU A 373 11.25 2.16 -16.51
C LEU A 373 11.34 1.51 -17.90
N ILE A 374 12.05 0.37 -18.01
CA ILE A 374 12.16 -0.38 -19.27
C ILE A 374 10.79 -0.93 -19.69
N LEU A 375 10.03 -1.49 -18.76
CA LEU A 375 8.70 -2.04 -19.05
C LEU A 375 7.69 -0.97 -19.48
N ASN A 376 7.71 0.19 -18.82
CA ASN A 376 6.69 1.23 -19.00
C ASN A 376 7.13 2.38 -19.93
N LEU A 377 8.29 2.28 -20.56
CA LEU A 377 8.71 3.23 -21.57
C LEU A 377 8.94 2.55 -22.93
N PRO A 378 10.05 1.80 -23.19
CA PRO A 378 10.24 1.21 -24.50
C PRO A 378 9.32 0.03 -24.81
N LEU A 379 8.92 -0.75 -23.78
CA LEU A 379 8.08 -1.94 -23.95
C LEU A 379 6.57 -1.68 -23.84
N ILE A 380 6.17 -0.48 -23.41
CA ILE A 380 4.76 -0.16 -23.15
C ILE A 380 3.83 -0.38 -24.37
N PRO A 381 4.22 -0.14 -25.64
CA PRO A 381 3.33 -0.40 -26.78
C PRO A 381 2.93 -1.87 -26.93
N TYR A 382 3.78 -2.77 -26.43
CA TYR A 382 3.53 -4.22 -26.42
C TYR A 382 2.76 -4.64 -25.19
N ILE A 383 3.15 -4.10 -24.03
CA ILE A 383 2.58 -4.46 -22.72
C ILE A 383 1.13 -3.94 -22.58
N ALA A 384 0.84 -2.73 -23.11
CA ALA A 384 -0.51 -2.17 -23.07
C ALA A 384 -1.57 -3.03 -23.79
N LYS A 385 -1.16 -3.95 -24.67
CA LYS A 385 -2.06 -4.92 -25.31
C LYS A 385 -2.76 -5.84 -24.28
N ILE A 386 -2.22 -5.98 -23.08
CA ILE A 386 -2.84 -6.75 -22.00
C ILE A 386 -4.19 -6.17 -21.55
N LEU A 387 -4.41 -4.88 -21.78
CA LEU A 387 -5.71 -4.23 -21.51
C LEU A 387 -6.85 -4.85 -22.34
N ALA A 388 -6.51 -5.55 -23.42
CA ALA A 388 -7.47 -6.26 -24.27
C ALA A 388 -7.73 -7.72 -23.83
N VAL A 389 -7.09 -8.22 -22.77
CA VAL A 389 -7.28 -9.59 -22.27
C VAL A 389 -8.70 -9.78 -21.74
N PRO A 390 -9.46 -10.76 -22.26
CA PRO A 390 -10.83 -11.00 -21.80
C PRO A 390 -10.85 -11.42 -20.31
N ARG A 391 -11.82 -10.89 -19.57
CA ARG A 391 -12.05 -11.22 -18.16
C ARG A 391 -12.31 -12.71 -17.91
N THR A 392 -12.83 -13.41 -18.91
CA THR A 392 -13.08 -14.86 -18.86
C THR A 392 -11.83 -15.68 -18.54
N PHE A 393 -10.63 -15.15 -18.83
CA PHE A 393 -9.36 -15.78 -18.42
C PHE A 393 -8.89 -15.31 -17.04
N LEU A 394 -9.18 -14.06 -16.67
CA LEU A 394 -8.72 -13.49 -15.39
C LEU A 394 -9.44 -14.09 -14.19
N ILE A 395 -10.77 -14.28 -14.30
CA ILE A 395 -11.60 -14.78 -13.20
C ILE A 395 -11.16 -16.17 -12.73
N PRO A 396 -11.06 -17.20 -13.61
CA PRO A 396 -10.58 -18.53 -13.22
C PRO A 396 -9.15 -18.48 -12.66
N PHE A 397 -8.28 -17.64 -13.23
CA PHE A 397 -6.90 -17.48 -12.75
C PHE A 397 -6.86 -16.96 -11.30
N ILE A 398 -7.59 -15.89 -11.01
CA ILE A 398 -7.65 -15.31 -9.66
C ILE A 398 -8.22 -16.34 -8.68
N LEU A 399 -9.36 -17.00 -9.03
CA LEU A 399 -9.99 -18.00 -8.16
C LEU A 399 -9.08 -19.18 -7.90
N PHE A 400 -8.40 -19.69 -8.93
CA PHE A 400 -7.48 -20.81 -8.79
C PHE A 400 -6.35 -20.49 -7.81
N PHE A 401 -5.64 -19.39 -8.01
CA PHE A 401 -4.54 -19.00 -7.12
C PHE A 401 -5.01 -18.64 -5.71
N THR A 402 -6.21 -18.07 -5.57
CA THR A 402 -6.79 -17.74 -4.27
C THR A 402 -7.12 -18.99 -3.47
N LEU A 403 -7.81 -19.96 -4.09
CA LEU A 403 -8.19 -21.20 -3.42
C LEU A 403 -6.98 -22.09 -3.12
N MET A 404 -6.10 -22.25 -4.12
CA MET A 404 -4.86 -23.04 -3.93
C MET A 404 -3.95 -22.41 -2.87
N GLY A 405 -3.82 -21.09 -2.88
CA GLY A 405 -3.00 -20.38 -1.91
C GLY A 405 -3.49 -20.53 -0.47
N ALA A 406 -4.79 -20.46 -0.24
CA ALA A 406 -5.38 -20.68 1.08
C ALA A 406 -5.17 -22.12 1.56
N TYR A 407 -5.34 -23.09 0.68
CA TYR A 407 -5.13 -24.50 1.01
C TYR A 407 -3.67 -24.82 1.33
N ILE A 408 -2.73 -24.36 0.48
CA ILE A 408 -1.29 -24.63 0.66
C ILE A 408 -0.74 -23.92 1.91
N GLY A 409 -1.26 -22.73 2.22
CA GLY A 409 -0.76 -21.91 3.35
C GLY A 409 -0.89 -22.60 4.72
N GLN A 410 -1.90 -23.44 4.92
CA GLN A 410 -2.19 -24.12 6.20
C GLN A 410 -2.40 -25.64 6.07
N ASN A 411 -2.43 -26.16 4.84
CA ASN A 411 -2.76 -27.57 4.53
C ASN A 411 -4.08 -28.05 5.17
N ASN A 412 -5.07 -27.14 5.32
CA ASN A 412 -6.31 -27.39 6.02
C ASN A 412 -7.52 -26.96 5.19
N ALA A 413 -8.53 -27.84 5.10
CA ALA A 413 -9.77 -27.54 4.39
C ALA A 413 -10.65 -26.51 5.12
N THR A 414 -10.52 -26.37 6.43
CA THR A 414 -11.23 -25.35 7.22
C THR A 414 -10.87 -23.94 6.74
N GLU A 415 -9.62 -23.71 6.32
CA GLU A 415 -9.19 -22.44 5.76
C GLU A 415 -9.92 -22.08 4.47
N LEU A 416 -10.32 -23.04 3.66
CA LEU A 416 -11.15 -22.78 2.47
C LEU A 416 -12.55 -22.31 2.84
N LEU A 417 -13.15 -22.90 3.90
CA LEU A 417 -14.47 -22.48 4.39
C LEU A 417 -14.39 -21.04 4.96
N ILE A 418 -13.33 -20.75 5.71
CA ILE A 418 -13.04 -19.41 6.24
C ILE A 418 -12.86 -18.43 5.09
N LEU A 419 -12.05 -18.76 4.10
CA LEU A 419 -11.82 -17.95 2.90
C LEU A 419 -13.14 -17.61 2.19
N VAL A 420 -13.96 -18.61 1.90
CA VAL A 420 -15.23 -18.43 1.18
C VAL A 420 -16.20 -17.62 2.02
N GLY A 421 -16.38 -17.94 3.30
CA GLY A 421 -17.28 -17.24 4.21
C GLY A 421 -16.92 -15.76 4.36
N PHE A 422 -15.69 -15.46 4.72
CA PHE A 422 -15.22 -14.07 4.85
C PHE A 422 -15.16 -13.36 3.50
N GLY A 423 -14.82 -14.05 2.41
CA GLY A 423 -14.78 -13.45 1.09
C GLY A 423 -16.14 -13.05 0.56
N LEU A 424 -17.19 -13.83 0.82
CA LEU A 424 -18.58 -13.44 0.52
C LEU A 424 -19.00 -12.22 1.37
N CYS A 425 -18.71 -12.23 2.67
CA CYS A 425 -18.97 -11.09 3.54
C CYS A 425 -18.21 -9.84 3.07
N ALA A 426 -16.94 -9.97 2.72
CA ALA A 426 -16.11 -8.88 2.20
C ALA A 426 -16.66 -8.34 0.88
N THR A 427 -17.18 -9.20 0.01
CA THR A 427 -17.83 -8.79 -1.23
C THR A 427 -19.06 -7.93 -0.96
N ILE A 428 -19.92 -8.35 -0.03
CA ILE A 428 -21.11 -7.57 0.39
C ILE A 428 -20.70 -6.22 0.99
N LEU A 429 -19.70 -6.21 1.88
CA LEU A 429 -19.17 -4.99 2.47
C LEU A 429 -18.61 -4.03 1.42
N ARG A 430 -17.92 -4.54 0.42
CA ARG A 430 -17.40 -3.74 -0.70
C ARG A 430 -18.52 -3.13 -1.54
N PHE A 431 -19.61 -3.86 -1.81
CA PHE A 431 -20.78 -3.30 -2.48
C PHE A 431 -21.48 -2.21 -1.66
N ALA A 432 -21.37 -2.28 -0.33
CA ALA A 432 -21.87 -1.26 0.59
C ALA A 432 -20.86 -0.11 0.84
N ASP A 433 -19.79 -0.01 0.03
CA ASP A 433 -18.71 0.98 0.14
C ASP A 433 -18.00 0.99 1.50
N TYR A 434 -17.79 -0.18 2.10
CA TYR A 434 -16.92 -0.32 3.29
C TYR A 434 -15.48 -0.54 2.89
N PRO A 435 -14.51 0.22 3.45
CA PRO A 435 -13.09 0.02 3.19
C PRO A 435 -12.58 -1.25 3.90
N LEU A 436 -12.08 -2.24 3.14
CA LEU A 436 -11.63 -3.53 3.70
C LEU A 436 -10.23 -3.46 4.33
N ALA A 437 -9.36 -2.57 3.87
CA ALA A 437 -8.00 -2.44 4.40
C ALA A 437 -7.94 -2.15 5.92
N PRO A 438 -8.79 -1.27 6.49
CA PRO A 438 -8.84 -1.04 7.93
C PRO A 438 -9.11 -2.30 8.76
N LEU A 439 -9.92 -3.24 8.26
CA LEU A 439 -10.18 -4.50 8.96
C LEU A 439 -8.88 -5.32 9.07
N LEU A 440 -8.16 -5.49 7.97
CA LEU A 440 -6.93 -6.27 7.97
C LEU A 440 -5.83 -5.62 8.83
N ILE A 441 -5.72 -4.29 8.79
CA ILE A 441 -4.78 -3.55 9.66
C ILE A 441 -5.18 -3.72 11.12
N GLY A 442 -6.46 -3.62 11.45
CA GLY A 442 -6.98 -3.86 12.79
C GLY A 442 -6.68 -5.29 13.28
N PHE A 443 -6.82 -6.28 12.41
CA PHE A 443 -6.48 -7.67 12.71
C PHE A 443 -5.00 -7.86 13.06
N ILE A 444 -4.09 -7.35 12.21
CA ILE A 444 -2.64 -7.49 12.43
C ILE A 444 -2.18 -6.71 13.67
N LEU A 445 -2.56 -5.42 13.73
CA LEU A 445 -2.16 -4.58 14.85
C LEU A 445 -2.83 -4.99 16.16
N GLY A 446 -3.98 -5.67 16.11
CA GLY A 446 -4.71 -6.16 17.28
C GLY A 446 -3.90 -7.18 18.07
N GLN A 447 -3.28 -8.15 17.41
CA GLN A 447 -2.40 -9.13 18.06
C GLN A 447 -1.17 -8.45 18.67
N MET A 448 -0.49 -7.59 17.89
CA MET A 448 0.69 -6.86 18.37
C MET A 448 0.35 -5.91 19.53
N LEU A 449 -0.82 -5.29 19.49
CA LEU A 449 -1.31 -4.40 20.55
C LEU A 449 -1.56 -5.19 21.85
N GLU A 450 -2.23 -6.34 21.77
CA GLU A 450 -2.49 -7.20 22.92
C GLU A 450 -1.19 -7.71 23.54
N ASP A 451 -0.25 -8.20 22.73
CA ASP A 451 1.04 -8.70 23.19
C ASP A 451 1.85 -7.63 23.92
N ASN A 452 1.95 -6.44 23.32
CA ASN A 452 2.72 -5.34 23.92
C ASN A 452 2.02 -4.75 25.16
N PHE A 453 0.70 -4.65 25.15
CA PHE A 453 -0.07 -4.26 26.33
C PHE A 453 0.14 -5.24 27.47
N SER A 454 0.00 -6.53 27.19
CA SER A 454 0.13 -7.60 28.18
C SER A 454 1.52 -7.66 28.80
N ARG A 455 2.55 -7.54 27.96
CA ARG A 455 3.96 -7.47 28.43
C ARG A 455 4.20 -6.22 29.30
N SER A 456 3.67 -5.07 28.89
CA SER A 456 3.79 -3.82 29.67
C SER A 456 3.12 -3.93 31.02
N MET A 457 1.92 -4.51 31.07
CA MET A 457 1.20 -4.78 32.33
C MET A 457 1.97 -5.69 33.29
N GLN A 458 2.65 -6.73 32.76
CA GLN A 458 3.46 -7.65 33.56
C GLN A 458 4.74 -7.01 34.06
N LEU A 459 5.46 -6.29 33.20
CA LEU A 459 6.77 -5.70 33.54
C LEU A 459 6.67 -4.51 34.50
N GLU A 460 5.61 -3.70 34.36
CA GLU A 460 5.44 -2.46 35.14
C GLU A 460 4.46 -2.65 36.32
N GLY A 461 3.95 -3.86 36.53
CA GLY A 461 3.06 -4.20 37.64
C GLY A 461 1.67 -3.57 37.56
N GLY A 462 1.21 -3.08 36.41
CA GLY A 462 -0.10 -2.51 36.21
C GLY A 462 -0.17 -1.48 35.08
N ILE A 463 -1.30 -0.77 35.00
CA ILE A 463 -1.59 0.22 33.95
C ILE A 463 -0.79 1.54 34.11
N GLY A 464 0.01 1.67 35.19
CA GLY A 464 0.80 2.87 35.49
C GLY A 464 1.78 3.27 34.38
N PHE A 465 2.24 2.32 33.58
CA PHE A 465 3.17 2.56 32.46
C PHE A 465 2.69 3.65 31.48
N ILE A 466 1.36 3.86 31.37
CA ILE A 466 0.79 4.88 30.48
C ILE A 466 1.20 6.28 30.92
N LEU A 467 1.26 6.55 32.22
CA LEU A 467 1.55 7.86 32.81
C LEU A 467 3.02 8.01 33.26
N GLU A 468 3.69 6.92 33.56
CA GLU A 468 5.06 6.92 34.08
C GLU A 468 6.12 7.05 32.98
N ARG A 469 5.76 6.73 31.72
CA ARG A 469 6.66 6.81 30.57
C ARG A 469 6.32 8.01 29.68
N PRO A 470 7.16 9.06 29.66
CA PRO A 470 6.89 10.28 28.89
C PRO A 470 6.74 10.03 27.39
N MET A 471 7.49 9.07 26.83
CA MET A 471 7.42 8.73 25.41
C MET A 471 6.09 8.04 25.07
N THR A 472 5.64 7.09 25.88
CA THR A 472 4.33 6.44 25.77
C THR A 472 3.21 7.46 25.82
N MET A 473 3.26 8.36 26.81
CA MET A 473 2.27 9.43 26.95
C MET A 473 2.25 10.37 25.76
N GLY A 474 3.43 10.75 25.22
CA GLY A 474 3.55 11.57 24.03
C GLY A 474 2.94 10.91 22.79
N LEU A 475 3.21 9.62 22.57
CA LEU A 475 2.63 8.86 21.47
C LEU A 475 1.10 8.74 21.59
N LEU A 476 0.57 8.46 22.79
CA LEU A 476 -0.88 8.39 23.01
C LEU A 476 -1.55 9.76 22.83
N ALA A 477 -0.93 10.84 23.29
CA ALA A 477 -1.42 12.19 23.04
C ALA A 477 -1.43 12.50 21.53
N PHE A 478 -0.40 12.09 20.79
CA PHE A 478 -0.37 12.21 19.34
C PHE A 478 -1.47 11.39 18.66
N ALA A 479 -1.76 10.18 19.12
CA ALA A 479 -2.87 9.37 18.62
C ALA A 479 -4.22 10.08 18.78
N VAL A 480 -4.47 10.69 19.96
CA VAL A 480 -5.67 11.50 20.21
C VAL A 480 -5.75 12.69 19.26
N LEU A 481 -4.64 13.39 19.04
CA LEU A 481 -4.58 14.52 18.12
C LEU A 481 -4.93 14.12 16.69
N LEU A 482 -4.45 12.95 16.23
CA LEU A 482 -4.75 12.42 14.89
C LEU A 482 -6.26 12.22 14.65
N VAL A 483 -7.01 11.83 15.66
CA VAL A 483 -8.46 11.61 15.55
C VAL A 483 -9.25 12.91 15.75
N VAL A 484 -8.87 13.71 16.74
CA VAL A 484 -9.63 14.92 17.15
C VAL A 484 -9.47 16.05 16.16
N LEU A 485 -8.24 16.29 15.66
CA LEU A 485 -7.96 17.47 14.84
C LEU A 485 -8.70 17.46 13.48
N PRO A 486 -8.74 16.38 12.71
CA PRO A 486 -9.53 16.31 11.47
C PRO A 486 -11.03 16.46 11.74
N SER A 487 -11.54 15.81 12.79
CA SER A 487 -12.94 15.88 13.19
C SER A 487 -13.37 17.29 13.57
N TYR A 488 -12.52 18.02 14.30
CA TYR A 488 -12.75 19.40 14.67
C TYR A 488 -12.74 20.33 13.45
N ARG A 489 -11.76 20.15 12.55
CA ARG A 489 -11.66 20.94 11.30
C ARG A 489 -12.87 20.71 10.39
N ALA A 490 -13.31 19.46 10.23
CA ALA A 490 -14.49 19.10 9.45
C ALA A 490 -15.76 19.73 10.03
N ARG A 491 -15.94 19.69 11.35
CA ARG A 491 -17.07 20.32 12.04
C ARG A 491 -17.08 21.85 11.85
N ARG A 492 -15.92 22.48 12.00
CA ARG A 492 -15.77 23.94 11.82
C ARG A 492 -16.04 24.38 10.38
N ALA A 493 -15.62 23.57 9.39
CA ALA A 493 -15.91 23.83 7.99
C ALA A 493 -17.41 23.72 7.68
N ARG A 494 -18.12 22.73 8.26
CA ARG A 494 -19.60 22.58 8.12
C ARG A 494 -20.34 23.76 8.73
N ILE A 495 -19.95 24.21 9.92
CA ILE A 495 -20.56 25.38 10.59
C ILE A 495 -20.37 26.64 9.75
N ARG A 496 -19.17 26.87 9.19
CA ARG A 496 -18.92 28.01 8.30
C ARG A 496 -19.76 27.95 7.01
N ALA A 497 -19.88 26.78 6.41
CA ALA A 497 -20.70 26.60 5.20
C ALA A 497 -22.20 26.86 5.47
N GLN A 498 -22.72 26.45 6.63
CA GLN A 498 -24.11 26.73 7.04
C GLN A 498 -24.34 28.20 7.41
N GLY A 499 -23.34 28.88 8.00
CA GLY A 499 -23.43 30.31 8.33
C GLY A 499 -23.40 31.23 7.11
N VAL A 500 -22.84 30.80 5.99
CA VAL A 500 -22.87 31.55 4.71
C VAL A 500 -24.19 31.32 3.94
N ALA A 501 -24.83 30.15 4.09
CA ALA A 501 -26.10 29.83 3.45
C ALA A 501 -27.35 30.41 4.15
N GLY A 502 -27.19 30.99 5.35
CA GLY A 502 -28.28 31.60 6.13
C GLY A 502 -28.22 33.13 6.18
N GLY A 503 -27.38 33.77 5.34
CA GLY A 503 -27.17 35.22 5.31
C GLY A 503 -27.63 35.95 4.03
N ASP A 504 -28.46 35.28 3.18
CA ASP A 504 -29.13 35.91 2.03
C ASP A 504 -30.64 36.09 2.28
#